data_ee9f293bcfe20b9b57b16aec24f183fc
#
_entry.id   ee9f293bcfe20b9b57b16aec24f183fc
#
_cell.length_a   1.000
_cell.length_b   1.000
_cell.length_c   1.000
_cell.angle_alpha   90.00
_cell.angle_beta   90.00
_cell.angle_gamma   90.00
#
_symmetry.space_group_name_H-M   'P 1'
#
loop_
_entity.id
_entity.type
_entity.pdbx_description
1 polymer ?
#
loop_
_entity_poly.entity_id
_entity_poly.type
_entity_poly.pdbx_seq_one_letter_code
_entity_poly.pdbx_strand_id
1 'polypeptide(L)'
;HVMNNRFRFDAPSVADEEELDDQLVAYNLRKVPCRQGEPFVKFCRCAYSEKNELVGGVLACSILWNILSIESVWVAENYRGQGIAARLLKEVEEEAKAAGCYMAQLDTFDFQAPGFYEKQGYEIFGTLTNAPKGHTHYYMKKML
;
A
#
# COMPACT_ATOMS: atom_id res chain seq x y z
N HIS A 1 39.00 13.69 6.35
CA HIS A 1 37.90 13.65 5.40
C HIS A 1 38.12 14.63 4.24
N VAL A 2 38.13 14.16 3.05
CA VAL A 2 38.34 14.97 1.85
C VAL A 2 37.02 15.22 1.15
N MET A 3 36.62 16.49 1.05
CA MET A 3 35.48 16.88 0.26
C MET A 3 35.79 16.74 -1.22
N ASN A 4 34.85 16.20 -1.97
CA ASN A 4 34.98 16.20 -3.41
C ASN A 4 34.52 17.55 -3.97
N ASN A 5 35.50 18.42 -4.33
CA ASN A 5 35.22 19.75 -4.84
C ASN A 5 34.62 19.77 -6.24
N ARG A 6 34.51 18.61 -6.90
CA ARG A 6 33.92 18.49 -8.25
C ARG A 6 32.41 18.47 -8.23
N PHE A 7 31.80 18.26 -7.08
CA PHE A 7 30.35 18.15 -6.95
C PHE A 7 29.84 19.12 -5.90
N ARG A 8 28.66 19.64 -6.16
CA ARG A 8 27.90 20.46 -5.23
C ARG A 8 26.75 19.65 -4.67
N PHE A 9 26.49 19.77 -3.38
CA PHE A 9 25.44 19.05 -2.69
C PHE A 9 24.47 20.04 -2.07
N ASP A 10 23.27 20.14 -2.63
CA ASP A 10 22.24 21.07 -2.22
C ASP A 10 20.87 20.42 -2.22
N ALA A 11 19.89 21.12 -1.63
CA ALA A 11 18.51 20.73 -1.70
C ALA A 11 18.00 20.82 -3.16
N PRO A 12 17.16 19.87 -3.60
CA PRO A 12 16.68 19.86 -4.98
C PRO A 12 15.56 20.87 -5.23
N SER A 13 15.41 21.27 -6.48
CA SER A 13 14.19 21.91 -6.96
C SER A 13 13.11 20.82 -7.18
N VAL A 14 11.85 21.24 -7.38
CA VAL A 14 10.77 20.29 -7.72
C VAL A 14 11.08 19.54 -9.01
N ALA A 15 11.63 20.24 -10.00
CA ALA A 15 12.02 19.59 -11.26
C ALA A 15 13.11 18.53 -11.06
N ASP A 16 14.07 18.81 -10.17
CA ASP A 16 15.13 17.83 -9.86
C ASP A 16 14.58 16.62 -9.11
N GLU A 17 13.59 16.83 -8.23
CA GLU A 17 12.91 15.71 -7.54
C GLU A 17 12.23 14.78 -8.54
N GLU A 18 11.51 15.36 -9.51
CA GLU A 18 10.84 14.59 -10.57
C GLU A 18 11.84 13.83 -11.43
N GLU A 19 12.94 14.49 -11.82
CA GLU A 19 13.98 13.85 -12.62
C GLU A 19 14.63 12.70 -11.86
N LEU A 20 14.88 12.88 -10.57
CA LEU A 20 15.47 11.83 -9.74
C LEU A 20 14.57 10.59 -9.70
N ASP A 21 13.27 10.80 -9.47
CA ASP A 21 12.31 9.69 -9.47
C ASP A 21 12.24 9.03 -10.84
N ASP A 22 12.21 9.79 -11.92
CA ASP A 22 12.15 9.25 -13.28
C ASP A 22 13.40 8.42 -13.59
N GLN A 23 14.58 8.88 -13.17
CA GLN A 23 15.83 8.14 -13.37
C GLN A 23 15.83 6.82 -12.59
N LEU A 24 15.31 6.82 -11.38
CA LEU A 24 15.22 5.60 -10.58
C LEU A 24 14.24 4.60 -11.20
N VAL A 25 13.08 5.07 -11.64
CA VAL A 25 12.09 4.21 -12.33
C VAL A 25 12.70 3.63 -13.60
N ALA A 26 13.39 4.43 -14.40
CA ALA A 26 14.04 3.96 -15.61
C ALA A 26 15.10 2.89 -15.32
N TYR A 27 15.88 3.09 -14.27
CA TYR A 27 16.86 2.09 -13.81
C TYR A 27 16.16 0.79 -13.41
N ASN A 28 15.13 0.90 -12.60
CA ASN A 28 14.38 -0.27 -12.12
C ASN A 28 13.78 -1.07 -13.26
N LEU A 29 13.20 -0.39 -14.25
CA LEU A 29 12.60 -1.04 -15.42
C LEU A 29 13.61 -1.73 -16.33
N ARG A 30 14.85 -1.25 -16.37
CA ARG A 30 15.92 -1.95 -17.08
C ARG A 30 16.31 -3.25 -16.38
N LYS A 31 16.18 -3.31 -15.06
CA LYS A 31 16.51 -4.50 -14.27
C LYS A 31 15.35 -5.48 -14.19
N VAL A 32 14.14 -4.99 -13.94
CA VAL A 32 12.93 -5.79 -13.85
C VAL A 32 11.84 -5.11 -14.67
N PRO A 33 11.50 -5.66 -15.85
CA PRO A 33 10.47 -5.07 -16.70
C PRO A 33 9.11 -5.04 -16.01
N CYS A 34 8.26 -4.12 -16.45
CA CYS A 34 6.86 -4.06 -15.99
C CYS A 34 6.17 -5.40 -16.28
N ARG A 35 5.45 -5.94 -15.30
CA ARG A 35 4.80 -7.25 -15.37
C ARG A 35 3.28 -7.17 -15.45
N GLN A 36 2.73 -5.97 -15.46
CA GLN A 36 1.29 -5.72 -15.50
C GLN A 36 0.94 -4.87 -16.71
N GLY A 37 -0.37 -4.74 -17.01
CA GLY A 37 -0.82 -4.06 -18.21
C GLY A 37 -0.42 -2.59 -18.30
N GLU A 38 -0.43 -1.91 -17.16
CA GLU A 38 -0.02 -0.50 -17.05
C GLU A 38 0.90 -0.34 -15.85
N PRO A 39 1.80 0.68 -15.86
CA PRO A 39 2.73 0.89 -14.75
C PRO A 39 2.07 1.13 -13.39
N PHE A 40 0.88 1.72 -13.38
CA PHE A 40 0.13 2.01 -12.16
C PHE A 40 -1.32 1.63 -12.36
N VAL A 41 -1.83 0.73 -11.50
CA VAL A 41 -3.23 0.29 -11.54
C VAL A 41 -3.85 0.46 -10.16
N LYS A 42 -5.00 1.12 -10.09
CA LYS A 42 -5.76 1.26 -8.85
C LYS A 42 -6.70 0.09 -8.66
N PHE A 43 -6.81 -0.38 -7.42
CA PHE A 43 -7.79 -1.36 -6.99
C PHE A 43 -8.48 -0.81 -5.75
N CYS A 44 -9.57 -0.10 -5.95
CA CYS A 44 -10.26 0.60 -4.87
C CYS A 44 -11.73 0.18 -4.83
N ARG A 45 -12.30 0.15 -3.63
CA ARG A 45 -13.70 -0.18 -3.46
C ARG A 45 -14.27 0.54 -2.24
N CYS A 46 -15.48 1.08 -2.37
CA CYS A 46 -16.17 1.74 -1.28
C CYS A 46 -17.53 1.10 -1.03
N ALA A 47 -18.00 1.22 0.20
CA ALA A 47 -19.34 0.83 0.61
C ALA A 47 -20.14 2.08 0.93
N TYR A 48 -21.41 2.07 0.53
CA TYR A 48 -22.33 3.19 0.74
C TYR A 48 -23.59 2.70 1.44
N SER A 49 -24.17 3.54 2.28
CA SER A 49 -25.44 3.27 2.92
C SER A 49 -26.60 3.39 1.93
N GLU A 50 -27.82 3.03 2.35
CA GLU A 50 -29.02 3.21 1.54
C GLU A 50 -29.25 4.68 1.18
N LYS A 51 -28.72 5.61 1.99
CA LYS A 51 -28.80 7.06 1.74
C LYS A 51 -27.61 7.56 0.92
N ASN A 52 -26.80 6.64 0.35
CA ASN A 52 -25.64 6.95 -0.44
C ASN A 52 -24.54 7.71 0.33
N GLU A 53 -24.44 7.46 1.62
CA GLU A 53 -23.36 7.99 2.46
C GLU A 53 -22.17 7.04 2.41
N LEU A 54 -20.96 7.56 2.33
CA LEU A 54 -19.75 6.77 2.39
C LEU A 54 -19.58 6.16 3.79
N VAL A 55 -19.61 4.85 3.90
CA VAL A 55 -19.52 4.15 5.18
C VAL A 55 -18.24 3.31 5.34
N GLY A 56 -17.52 3.09 4.28
CA GLY A 56 -16.25 2.37 4.34
C GLY A 56 -15.55 2.33 2.99
N GLY A 57 -14.29 1.91 2.99
CA GLY A 57 -13.55 1.80 1.75
C GLY A 57 -12.17 1.18 1.90
N VAL A 58 -11.64 0.71 0.78
CA VAL A 58 -10.28 0.24 0.62
C VAL A 58 -9.67 0.99 -0.56
N LEU A 59 -8.53 1.60 -0.34
CA LEU A 59 -7.69 2.18 -1.38
C LEU A 59 -6.44 1.33 -1.54
N ALA A 60 -6.20 0.87 -2.74
CA ALA A 60 -5.05 0.03 -3.04
C ALA A 60 -4.57 0.27 -4.47
N CYS A 61 -3.34 -0.13 -4.75
CA CYS A 61 -2.77 -0.02 -6.08
C CYS A 61 -1.71 -1.09 -6.32
N SER A 62 -1.37 -1.29 -7.57
CA SER A 62 -0.21 -2.10 -7.95
C SER A 62 0.69 -1.28 -8.86
N ILE A 63 1.98 -1.26 -8.54
CA ILE A 63 2.98 -0.51 -9.30
C ILE A 63 3.93 -1.52 -9.94
N LEU A 64 4.00 -1.54 -11.26
CA LEU A 64 4.94 -2.27 -12.10
C LEU A 64 4.90 -3.80 -12.02
N TRP A 65 4.80 -4.40 -10.83
CA TRP A 65 5.22 -5.81 -10.64
C TRP A 65 4.18 -6.72 -9.99
N ASN A 66 2.90 -6.44 -10.17
CA ASN A 66 1.80 -7.31 -9.70
C ASN A 66 1.78 -7.57 -8.19
N ILE A 67 2.21 -6.58 -7.42
CA ILE A 67 2.10 -6.62 -5.96
C ILE A 67 1.04 -5.60 -5.55
N LEU A 68 -0.01 -6.07 -4.87
CA LEU A 68 -1.07 -5.21 -4.37
C LEU A 68 -0.62 -4.52 -3.10
N SER A 69 -0.52 -3.20 -3.14
CA SER A 69 -0.24 -2.38 -1.96
C SER A 69 -1.55 -1.79 -1.44
N ILE A 70 -1.96 -2.23 -0.26
CA ILE A 70 -3.16 -1.73 0.39
C ILE A 70 -2.78 -0.49 1.20
N GLU A 71 -3.27 0.66 0.75
CA GLU A 71 -2.89 1.97 1.29
C GLU A 71 -3.77 2.39 2.45
N SER A 72 -5.08 2.18 2.35
CA SER A 72 -6.05 2.64 3.34
C SER A 72 -7.21 1.67 3.43
N VAL A 73 -7.62 1.37 4.66
CA VAL A 73 -8.84 0.62 4.96
C VAL A 73 -9.55 1.37 6.08
N TRP A 74 -10.81 1.72 5.84
CA TRP A 74 -11.57 2.47 6.83
C TRP A 74 -13.05 2.08 6.77
N VAL A 75 -13.68 2.01 7.95
CA VAL A 75 -15.13 1.86 8.09
C VAL A 75 -15.59 2.85 9.16
N ALA A 76 -16.67 3.56 8.86
CA ALA A 76 -17.24 4.51 9.79
C ALA A 76 -17.63 3.81 11.10
N GLU A 77 -17.43 4.49 12.21
CA GLU A 77 -17.61 3.90 13.55
C GLU A 77 -18.99 3.24 13.73
N ASN A 78 -20.05 3.91 13.28
CA ASN A 78 -21.41 3.40 13.40
C ASN A 78 -21.69 2.14 12.59
N TYR A 79 -20.81 1.80 11.65
CA TYR A 79 -20.99 0.67 10.74
C TYR A 79 -20.00 -0.46 10.99
N ARG A 80 -19.17 -0.35 12.03
CA ARG A 80 -18.19 -1.38 12.39
C ARG A 80 -18.88 -2.61 12.97
N GLY A 81 -18.20 -3.76 12.88
CA GLY A 81 -18.71 -5.02 13.39
C GLY A 81 -19.74 -5.71 12.49
N GLN A 82 -19.90 -5.27 11.25
CA GLN A 82 -20.86 -5.83 10.31
C GLN A 82 -20.20 -6.55 9.13
N GLY A 83 -18.87 -6.71 9.14
CA GLY A 83 -18.13 -7.40 8.10
C GLY A 83 -17.86 -6.55 6.85
N ILE A 84 -18.07 -5.25 6.89
CA ILE A 84 -17.89 -4.37 5.73
C ILE A 84 -16.43 -4.36 5.26
N ALA A 85 -15.48 -4.16 6.19
CA ALA A 85 -14.05 -4.13 5.84
C ALA A 85 -13.59 -5.47 5.24
N ALA A 86 -14.03 -6.59 5.83
CA ALA A 86 -13.67 -7.93 5.33
C ALA A 86 -14.18 -8.14 3.91
N ARG A 87 -15.39 -7.73 3.62
CA ARG A 87 -15.98 -7.84 2.28
C ARG A 87 -15.26 -6.96 1.27
N LEU A 88 -15.02 -5.68 1.63
CA LEU A 88 -14.32 -4.75 0.76
C LEU A 88 -12.91 -5.25 0.42
N LEU A 89 -12.18 -5.70 1.43
CA LEU A 89 -10.82 -6.21 1.25
C LEU A 89 -10.81 -7.44 0.35
N LYS A 90 -11.74 -8.36 0.55
CA LYS A 90 -11.86 -9.56 -0.27
C LYS A 90 -12.15 -9.22 -1.72
N GLU A 91 -13.08 -8.29 -1.98
CA GLU A 91 -13.42 -7.89 -3.35
C GLU A 91 -12.23 -7.22 -4.05
N VAL A 92 -11.47 -6.37 -3.35
CA VAL A 92 -10.25 -5.76 -3.88
C VAL A 92 -9.18 -6.81 -4.17
N GLU A 93 -8.98 -7.77 -3.27
CA GLU A 93 -8.03 -8.87 -3.47
C GLU A 93 -8.40 -9.73 -4.68
N GLU A 94 -9.67 -10.05 -4.82
CA GLU A 94 -10.14 -10.85 -5.95
C GLU A 94 -9.94 -10.14 -7.29
N GLU A 95 -10.25 -8.85 -7.34
CA GLU A 95 -10.04 -8.02 -8.53
C GLU A 95 -8.55 -7.94 -8.88
N ALA A 96 -7.71 -7.70 -7.89
CA ALA A 96 -6.26 -7.62 -8.09
C ALA A 96 -5.68 -8.96 -8.55
N LYS A 97 -6.12 -10.07 -7.96
CA LYS A 97 -5.70 -11.41 -8.36
C LYS A 97 -6.11 -11.71 -9.80
N ALA A 98 -7.34 -11.36 -10.19
CA ALA A 98 -7.81 -11.53 -11.56
C ALA A 98 -6.98 -10.71 -12.56
N ALA A 99 -6.42 -9.58 -12.13
CA ALA A 99 -5.54 -8.75 -12.95
C ALA A 99 -4.08 -9.20 -12.94
N GLY A 100 -3.74 -10.24 -12.19
CA GLY A 100 -2.40 -10.82 -12.17
C GLY A 100 -1.59 -10.58 -10.91
N CYS A 101 -2.14 -9.88 -9.91
CA CYS A 101 -1.43 -9.70 -8.64
C CYS A 101 -1.28 -11.05 -7.92
N TYR A 102 -0.08 -11.30 -7.39
CA TYR A 102 0.22 -12.57 -6.72
C TYR A 102 0.45 -12.43 -5.21
N MET A 103 0.59 -11.18 -4.75
CA MET A 103 0.88 -10.88 -3.35
C MET A 103 0.19 -9.57 -2.98
N ALA A 104 -0.29 -9.48 -1.75
CA ALA A 104 -0.76 -8.23 -1.16
C ALA A 104 0.10 -7.87 0.04
N GLN A 105 0.34 -6.58 0.24
CA GLN A 105 1.08 -6.08 1.38
C GLN A 105 0.40 -4.85 1.96
N LEU A 106 0.57 -4.67 3.26
CA LEU A 106 0.06 -3.50 3.98
C LEU A 106 0.91 -3.28 5.23
N ASP A 107 0.72 -2.13 5.84
CA ASP A 107 1.24 -1.85 7.16
C ASP A 107 0.12 -1.33 8.06
N THR A 108 0.25 -1.62 9.35
CA THR A 108 -0.76 -1.23 10.34
C THR A 108 -0.11 -1.04 11.71
N PHE A 109 -0.68 -0.19 12.52
CA PHE A 109 -0.20 0.08 13.87
C PHE A 109 -0.98 -0.77 14.90
N ASP A 110 -0.37 -0.96 16.08
CA ASP A 110 -0.98 -1.72 17.17
C ASP A 110 -2.33 -1.12 17.64
N PHE A 111 -2.53 0.18 17.49
CA PHE A 111 -3.78 0.86 17.82
C PHE A 111 -4.81 0.85 16.69
N GLN A 112 -4.49 0.21 15.56
CA GLN A 112 -5.43 0.00 14.45
C GLN A 112 -6.02 -1.42 14.54
N ALA A 113 -5.73 -2.28 13.57
CA ALA A 113 -6.39 -3.58 13.53
C ALA A 113 -5.51 -4.73 13.02
N PRO A 114 -4.34 -5.00 13.64
CA PRO A 114 -3.51 -6.11 13.17
C PRO A 114 -4.24 -7.45 13.25
N GLY A 115 -5.04 -7.68 14.29
CA GLY A 115 -5.83 -8.90 14.44
C GLY A 115 -6.87 -9.10 13.35
N PHE A 116 -7.45 -8.01 12.85
CA PHE A 116 -8.37 -8.08 11.72
C PHE A 116 -7.65 -8.63 10.48
N TYR A 117 -6.47 -8.11 10.17
CA TYR A 117 -5.72 -8.55 8.99
C TYR A 117 -5.23 -9.99 9.13
N GLU A 118 -4.84 -10.42 10.32
CA GLU A 118 -4.48 -11.80 10.56
C GLU A 118 -5.65 -12.76 10.26
N LYS A 119 -6.87 -12.38 10.65
CA LYS A 119 -8.09 -13.14 10.32
C LYS A 119 -8.36 -13.18 8.81
N GLN A 120 -7.90 -12.19 8.06
CA GLN A 120 -8.03 -12.15 6.61
C GLN A 120 -6.91 -12.91 5.89
N GLY A 121 -6.02 -13.54 6.64
CA GLY A 121 -4.93 -14.35 6.09
C GLY A 121 -3.60 -13.63 5.91
N TYR A 122 -3.46 -12.43 6.46
CA TYR A 122 -2.20 -11.70 6.44
C TYR A 122 -1.30 -12.17 7.58
N GLU A 123 0.00 -12.22 7.30
CA GLU A 123 1.01 -12.55 8.30
C GLU A 123 1.97 -11.38 8.50
N ILE A 124 2.44 -11.19 9.72
CA ILE A 124 3.44 -10.18 10.06
C ILE A 124 4.80 -10.67 9.55
N PHE A 125 5.45 -9.87 8.72
CA PHE A 125 6.82 -10.19 8.25
C PHE A 125 7.85 -9.17 8.73
N GLY A 126 7.42 -8.06 9.33
CA GLY A 126 8.29 -7.04 9.87
C GLY A 126 7.62 -6.28 11.00
N THR A 127 8.41 -5.87 11.97
CA THR A 127 7.93 -5.17 13.15
C THR A 127 8.87 -4.01 13.45
N LEU A 128 8.30 -2.83 13.64
CA LEU A 128 9.04 -1.63 14.02
C LEU A 128 8.52 -1.17 15.37
N THR A 129 9.31 -1.37 16.40
CA THR A 129 8.95 -0.95 17.75
C THR A 129 9.17 0.53 17.93
N ASN A 130 8.40 1.14 18.85
CA ASN A 130 8.51 2.57 19.15
C ASN A 130 8.30 3.44 17.90
N ALA A 131 7.31 3.09 17.08
CA ALA A 131 6.98 3.77 15.83
C ALA A 131 5.45 3.79 15.63
N PRO A 132 4.73 4.86 16.03
CA PRO A 132 5.25 6.02 16.75
C PRO A 132 5.70 5.67 18.17
N LYS A 133 6.29 6.61 18.85
CA LYS A 133 6.85 6.40 20.19
C LYS A 133 5.79 5.78 21.12
N GLY A 134 6.15 4.67 21.77
CA GLY A 134 5.25 3.91 22.64
C GLY A 134 4.30 2.95 21.93
N HIS A 135 4.41 2.84 20.61
CA HIS A 135 3.57 1.97 19.79
C HIS A 135 4.40 1.09 18.86
N THR A 136 3.75 0.14 18.23
CA THR A 136 4.40 -0.79 17.30
C THR A 136 3.75 -0.69 15.93
N HIS A 137 4.57 -0.69 14.90
CA HIS A 137 4.17 -0.69 13.51
C HIS A 137 4.48 -2.05 12.90
N TYR A 138 3.48 -2.68 12.30
CA TYR A 138 3.58 -4.01 11.70
C TYR A 138 3.51 -3.92 10.18
N TYR A 139 4.35 -4.70 9.52
CA TYR A 139 4.31 -4.90 8.07
C TYR A 139 3.80 -6.30 7.81
N MET A 140 2.76 -6.41 6.97
CA MET A 140 2.04 -7.65 6.76
C MET A 140 1.92 -8.00 5.28
N LYS A 141 1.82 -9.27 4.97
CA LYS A 141 1.66 -9.77 3.60
C LYS A 141 0.70 -10.94 3.54
N LYS A 142 0.17 -11.17 2.34
CA LYS A 142 -0.69 -12.31 2.02
C LYS A 142 -0.42 -12.73 0.58
N MET A 143 -0.25 -14.02 0.34
CA MET A 143 -0.19 -14.53 -1.04
C MET A 143 -1.62 -14.62 -1.60
N LEU A 144 -1.81 -14.16 -2.80
CA LEU A 144 -3.14 -14.13 -3.45
C LEU A 144 -3.41 -15.35 -4.33
#